data_3502655c7a080212edd4f44689de07e8
#
_entry.id   3502655c7a080212edd4f44689de07e8
#
_cell.length_a   1.000
_cell.length_b   1.000
_cell.length_c   1.000
_cell.angle_alpha   90.00
_cell.angle_beta   90.00
_cell.angle_gamma   90.00
#
_symmetry.space_group_name_H-M   'P 1'
#
loop_
_entity.id
_entity.type
_entity.pdbx_description
1 polymer ?
#
loop_
_entity_poly.entity_id
_entity_poly.type
_entity_poly.pdbx_seq_one_letter_code
_entity_poly.pdbx_strand_id
1 'polypeptide(L)'
;GKGTMTHSNAVIVRVRTESGVEGWGEADPGGLLFTGDTCELVMQSIRDGGTKRVLGHCVEEWVENSEGLNNHGSIGAAFDVAMYDALAKTRRQPLWTLLGEKCRDTIDLLWPTSSGTAVEDLNVIKPRINNGFHTFMLKMGSRSVEDDLVRMREVVQTLPSNVRVMVDANQGWSLEEALTFFDGIGDLPLV
;
A
#
# COMPACT_ATOMS: atom_id res chain seq x y z
N GLY A 1 -16.88 -10.80 -9.32
CA GLY A 1 -17.59 -11.54 -8.29
C GLY A 1 -17.18 -11.08 -6.90
N LYS A 2 -18.14 -10.69 -6.07
CA LYS A 2 -17.90 -10.38 -4.64
C LYS A 2 -17.67 -11.69 -3.89
N GLY A 3 -16.46 -12.25 -3.97
CA GLY A 3 -16.06 -13.37 -3.12
C GLY A 3 -15.62 -12.83 -1.77
N THR A 4 -16.08 -13.43 -0.68
CA THR A 4 -15.53 -13.18 0.64
C THR A 4 -14.17 -13.87 0.69
N MET A 5 -13.09 -13.09 0.80
CA MET A 5 -11.76 -13.63 1.04
C MET A 5 -11.69 -14.11 2.48
N THR A 6 -11.52 -15.41 2.66
CA THR A 6 -11.48 -16.04 3.99
C THR A 6 -10.06 -16.23 4.52
N HIS A 7 -9.05 -16.13 3.64
CA HIS A 7 -7.64 -16.21 3.98
C HIS A 7 -6.83 -15.48 2.91
N SER A 8 -5.65 -14.98 3.28
CA SER A 8 -4.61 -14.52 2.38
C SER A 8 -3.32 -15.29 2.66
N ASN A 9 -2.46 -15.40 1.66
CA ASN A 9 -1.15 -16.02 1.78
C ASN A 9 -0.08 -14.95 1.65
N ALA A 10 0.90 -14.97 2.55
CA ALA A 10 2.06 -14.10 2.51
C ALA A 10 3.33 -14.92 2.76
N VAL A 11 4.47 -14.41 2.33
CA VAL A 11 5.78 -14.99 2.63
C VAL A 11 6.47 -14.11 3.65
N ILE A 12 6.75 -14.65 4.82
CA ILE A 12 7.48 -13.94 5.86
C ILE A 12 8.98 -14.22 5.72
N VAL A 13 9.75 -13.15 5.65
CA VAL A 13 11.21 -13.18 5.64
C VAL A 13 11.72 -12.82 7.03
N ARG A 14 12.60 -13.68 7.56
CA ARG A 14 13.37 -13.39 8.76
C ARG A 14 14.84 -13.34 8.41
N VAL A 15 15.49 -12.23 8.67
CA VAL A 15 16.95 -12.11 8.65
C VAL A 15 17.49 -12.20 10.06
N ARG A 16 18.67 -12.80 10.24
CA ARG A 16 19.34 -12.86 11.53
C ARG A 16 20.78 -12.45 11.36
N THR A 17 21.20 -11.47 12.15
CA THR A 17 22.59 -11.01 12.20
C THR A 17 23.48 -11.99 12.95
N GLU A 18 24.81 -11.88 12.80
CA GLU A 18 25.78 -12.64 13.57
C GLU A 18 25.64 -12.41 15.08
N SER A 19 25.27 -11.20 15.49
CA SER A 19 24.98 -10.86 16.89
C SER A 19 23.67 -11.44 17.43
N GLY A 20 22.87 -12.12 16.58
CA GLY A 20 21.61 -12.76 16.93
C GLY A 20 20.40 -11.85 16.88
N VAL A 21 20.52 -10.59 16.43
CA VAL A 21 19.38 -9.70 16.22
C VAL A 21 18.57 -10.19 15.03
N GLU A 22 17.25 -10.19 15.16
CA GLU A 22 16.32 -10.61 14.09
C GLU A 22 15.51 -9.45 13.56
N GLY A 23 15.49 -9.31 12.22
CA GLY A 23 14.60 -8.44 11.49
C GLY A 23 13.57 -9.23 10.69
N TRP A 24 12.39 -8.66 10.53
CA TRP A 24 11.25 -9.30 9.90
C TRP A 24 10.66 -8.44 8.80
N GLY A 25 10.30 -9.07 7.70
CA GLY A 25 9.61 -8.43 6.58
C GLY A 25 8.61 -9.39 5.95
N GLU A 26 7.67 -8.83 5.20
CA GLU A 26 6.58 -9.57 4.57
C GLU A 26 6.54 -9.28 3.07
N ALA A 27 6.43 -10.35 2.27
CA ALA A 27 5.98 -10.28 0.89
C ALA A 27 4.51 -10.69 0.87
N ASP A 28 3.62 -9.74 0.61
CA ASP A 28 2.21 -9.97 0.31
C ASP A 28 2.00 -9.74 -1.20
N PRO A 29 2.21 -10.78 -2.03
CA PRO A 29 2.05 -10.66 -3.47
C PRO A 29 0.57 -10.50 -3.79
N GLY A 30 0.21 -9.38 -4.40
CA GLY A 30 -1.17 -9.06 -4.81
C GLY A 30 -1.72 -9.99 -5.90
N GLY A 31 -0.95 -10.98 -6.34
CA GLY A 31 -1.28 -11.91 -7.40
C GLY A 31 -0.85 -11.42 -8.79
N LEU A 32 -0.92 -12.31 -9.77
CA LEU A 32 -0.43 -12.07 -11.14
C LEU A 32 -1.04 -10.83 -11.81
N LEU A 33 -2.28 -10.48 -11.45
CA LEU A 33 -2.98 -9.34 -12.05
C LEU A 33 -2.53 -7.99 -11.50
N PHE A 34 -2.04 -7.93 -10.24
CA PHE A 34 -1.69 -6.67 -9.58
C PHE A 34 -0.18 -6.43 -9.56
N THR A 35 0.58 -7.40 -9.08
CA THR A 35 2.02 -7.26 -8.87
C THR A 35 2.86 -8.11 -9.81
N GLY A 36 2.24 -9.05 -10.52
CA GLY A 36 2.95 -10.08 -11.28
C GLY A 36 3.55 -11.20 -10.43
N ASP A 37 3.38 -11.15 -9.10
CA ASP A 37 3.93 -12.10 -8.13
C ASP A 37 2.86 -12.99 -7.51
N THR A 38 3.27 -14.21 -7.15
CA THR A 38 2.54 -15.12 -6.24
C THR A 38 3.46 -15.61 -5.14
N CYS A 39 2.91 -16.14 -4.05
CA CYS A 39 3.73 -16.74 -2.99
C CYS A 39 4.65 -17.84 -3.53
N GLU A 40 4.21 -18.62 -4.50
CA GLU A 40 5.00 -19.68 -5.15
C GLU A 40 6.20 -19.08 -5.90
N LEU A 41 6.00 -17.99 -6.68
CA LEU A 41 7.07 -17.30 -7.40
C LEU A 41 8.07 -16.66 -6.43
N VAL A 42 7.57 -16.01 -5.37
CA VAL A 42 8.43 -15.46 -4.30
C VAL A 42 9.27 -16.56 -3.66
N MET A 43 8.66 -17.67 -3.26
CA MET A 43 9.38 -18.80 -2.67
C MET A 43 10.37 -19.46 -3.64
N GLN A 44 10.02 -19.51 -4.94
CA GLN A 44 10.93 -20.03 -5.97
C GLN A 44 12.15 -19.11 -6.12
N SER A 45 11.94 -17.80 -6.19
CA SER A 45 13.04 -16.81 -6.26
C SER A 45 14.00 -16.89 -5.07
N ILE A 46 13.45 -17.17 -3.86
CA ILE A 46 14.27 -17.39 -2.67
C ILE A 46 15.14 -18.64 -2.85
N ARG A 47 14.58 -19.77 -3.31
CA ARG A 47 15.30 -21.04 -3.54
C ARG A 47 16.36 -20.93 -4.63
N ASP A 48 16.07 -20.19 -5.69
CA ASP A 48 16.96 -20.00 -6.85
C ASP A 48 18.14 -19.06 -6.58
N GLY A 49 18.31 -18.65 -5.35
CA GLY A 49 19.47 -17.91 -4.88
C GLY A 49 19.22 -16.45 -4.55
N GLY A 50 17.96 -16.02 -4.42
CA GLY A 50 17.63 -14.67 -3.93
C GLY A 50 18.27 -14.37 -2.57
N THR A 51 18.41 -15.38 -1.70
CA THR A 51 19.10 -15.26 -0.41
C THR A 51 20.61 -15.00 -0.52
N LYS A 52 21.27 -15.39 -1.60
CA LYS A 52 22.71 -15.17 -1.79
C LYS A 52 23.07 -13.69 -1.87
N ARG A 53 22.11 -12.84 -2.23
CA ARG A 53 22.29 -11.39 -2.31
C ARG A 53 22.27 -10.72 -0.94
N VAL A 54 21.71 -11.40 0.06
CA VAL A 54 21.52 -10.86 1.42
C VAL A 54 22.51 -11.51 2.40
N LEU A 55 22.79 -12.80 2.24
CA LEU A 55 23.66 -13.54 3.15
C LEU A 55 25.11 -13.04 3.08
N GLY A 56 25.69 -12.77 4.26
CA GLY A 56 27.07 -12.33 4.39
C GLY A 56 27.28 -10.82 4.17
N HIS A 57 26.22 -10.06 3.90
CA HIS A 57 26.30 -8.62 3.78
C HIS A 57 26.12 -7.93 5.13
N CYS A 58 26.81 -6.79 5.31
CA CYS A 58 26.59 -5.90 6.44
C CYS A 58 25.21 -5.22 6.33
N VAL A 59 24.45 -5.24 7.41
CA VAL A 59 23.10 -4.66 7.43
C VAL A 59 23.14 -3.16 7.20
N GLU A 60 24.15 -2.47 7.75
CA GLU A 60 24.40 -1.04 7.53
C GLU A 60 24.64 -0.73 6.06
N GLU A 61 25.56 -1.45 5.45
CA GLU A 61 25.90 -1.26 4.02
C GLU A 61 24.70 -1.55 3.12
N TRP A 62 23.88 -2.55 3.47
CA TRP A 62 22.65 -2.83 2.74
C TRP A 62 21.70 -1.65 2.74
N VAL A 63 21.43 -1.07 3.92
CA VAL A 63 20.49 0.05 4.07
C VAL A 63 21.04 1.34 3.44
N GLU A 64 22.34 1.62 3.57
CA GLU A 64 22.98 2.81 3.03
C GLU A 64 23.13 2.77 1.51
N ASN A 65 23.40 1.60 0.94
CA ASN A 65 23.60 1.42 -0.50
C ASN A 65 22.38 0.81 -1.19
N SER A 66 21.21 0.88 -0.55
CA SER A 66 20.03 0.19 -1.03
C SER A 66 19.58 0.70 -2.42
N GLU A 67 20.37 0.37 -3.45
CA GLU A 67 19.80 0.12 -4.76
C GLU A 67 18.80 -1.04 -4.66
N GLY A 68 18.60 -1.50 -3.44
CA GLY A 68 17.65 -2.48 -2.94
C GLY A 68 17.40 -3.61 -3.92
N LEU A 69 16.69 -4.59 -3.53
CA LEU A 69 16.07 -5.52 -4.48
C LEU A 69 14.93 -4.82 -5.26
N ASN A 70 15.07 -3.52 -5.56
CA ASN A 70 14.07 -2.64 -6.18
C ASN A 70 13.47 -3.17 -7.49
N ASN A 71 14.15 -4.14 -8.13
CA ASN A 71 13.66 -4.79 -9.34
C ASN A 71 13.08 -6.19 -9.11
N HIS A 72 12.84 -6.58 -7.86
CA HIS A 72 12.43 -7.94 -7.52
C HIS A 72 11.04 -8.04 -6.90
N GLY A 73 10.15 -7.08 -7.15
CA GLY A 73 8.76 -7.14 -6.73
C GLY A 73 8.58 -7.34 -5.21
N SER A 74 7.65 -8.20 -4.84
CA SER A 74 7.26 -8.42 -3.43
C SER A 74 8.38 -8.97 -2.56
N ILE A 75 9.30 -9.76 -3.13
CA ILE A 75 10.44 -10.32 -2.37
C ILE A 75 11.44 -9.22 -1.99
N GLY A 76 11.67 -8.26 -2.89
CA GLY A 76 12.55 -7.13 -2.60
C GLY A 76 12.07 -6.35 -1.40
N ALA A 77 10.77 -6.01 -1.37
CA ALA A 77 10.15 -5.32 -0.25
C ALA A 77 10.31 -6.09 1.07
N ALA A 78 10.11 -7.42 1.06
CA ALA A 78 10.24 -8.23 2.26
C ALA A 78 11.66 -8.23 2.83
N PHE A 79 12.68 -8.35 1.98
CA PHE A 79 14.06 -8.28 2.45
C PHE A 79 14.44 -6.89 2.91
N ASP A 80 14.03 -5.85 2.20
CA ASP A 80 14.32 -4.47 2.54
C ASP A 80 13.75 -4.11 3.93
N VAL A 81 12.48 -4.39 4.16
CA VAL A 81 11.84 -4.21 5.48
C VAL A 81 12.55 -4.99 6.56
N ALA A 82 12.93 -6.27 6.31
CA ALA A 82 13.64 -7.09 7.29
C ALA A 82 15.03 -6.54 7.64
N MET A 83 15.75 -5.98 6.68
CA MET A 83 17.06 -5.38 6.89
C MET A 83 16.97 -4.07 7.68
N TYR A 84 16.01 -3.20 7.33
CA TYR A 84 15.73 -1.98 8.12
C TYR A 84 15.33 -2.31 9.56
N ASP A 85 14.48 -3.32 9.76
CA ASP A 85 14.06 -3.76 11.10
C ASP A 85 15.25 -4.30 11.90
N ALA A 86 16.11 -5.13 11.30
CA ALA A 86 17.32 -5.63 11.94
C ALA A 86 18.28 -4.49 12.32
N LEU A 87 18.49 -3.52 11.43
CA LEU A 87 19.35 -2.37 11.69
C LEU A 87 18.83 -1.50 12.83
N ALA A 88 17.54 -1.16 12.79
CA ALA A 88 16.90 -0.36 13.84
C ALA A 88 17.04 -1.04 15.21
N LYS A 89 16.80 -2.33 15.30
CA LYS A 89 16.97 -3.13 16.52
C LYS A 89 18.43 -3.20 16.97
N THR A 90 19.38 -3.37 16.04
CA THR A 90 20.81 -3.36 16.36
C THR A 90 21.23 -2.01 16.95
N ARG A 91 20.74 -0.91 16.38
CA ARG A 91 20.99 0.46 16.89
C ARG A 91 20.11 0.83 18.09
N ARG A 92 19.20 -0.04 18.53
CA ARG A 92 18.26 0.18 19.63
C ARG A 92 17.44 1.48 19.48
N GLN A 93 16.98 1.73 18.27
CA GLN A 93 16.21 2.92 17.92
C GLN A 93 14.96 2.55 17.11
N PRO A 94 13.91 3.38 17.11
CA PRO A 94 12.74 3.16 16.26
C PRO A 94 13.12 3.20 14.79
N LEU A 95 12.51 2.33 13.96
CA LEU A 95 12.83 2.22 12.53
C LEU A 95 12.68 3.56 11.79
N TRP A 96 11.67 4.36 12.13
CA TRP A 96 11.44 5.64 11.47
C TRP A 96 12.65 6.58 11.53
N THR A 97 13.54 6.47 12.53
CA THR A 97 14.76 7.31 12.62
C THR A 97 15.77 7.02 11.52
N LEU A 98 15.65 5.86 10.85
CA LEU A 98 16.47 5.52 9.68
C LEU A 98 15.90 6.10 8.38
N LEU A 99 14.63 6.54 8.40
CA LEU A 99 13.94 7.04 7.21
C LEU A 99 13.96 8.56 7.10
N GLY A 100 14.26 9.27 8.20
CA GLY A 100 14.35 10.72 8.21
C GLY A 100 13.89 11.36 9.52
N GLU A 101 13.53 12.64 9.44
CA GLU A 101 13.05 13.39 10.59
C GLU A 101 11.57 13.09 10.86
N LYS A 102 11.20 13.12 12.15
CA LYS A 102 9.83 12.93 12.58
C LYS A 102 8.97 14.13 12.23
N CYS A 103 8.03 13.96 11.32
CA CYS A 103 7.13 15.02 10.88
C CYS A 103 5.86 15.13 11.74
N ARG A 104 5.42 14.03 12.38
CA ARG A 104 4.18 13.98 13.17
C ARG A 104 4.18 12.82 14.15
N ASP A 105 3.35 12.91 15.19
CA ASP A 105 3.17 11.86 16.19
C ASP A 105 2.03 10.91 15.87
N THR A 106 1.06 11.37 15.10
CA THR A 106 -0.14 10.62 14.73
C THR A 106 -0.40 10.73 13.24
N ILE A 107 -1.01 9.71 12.67
CA ILE A 107 -1.48 9.67 11.28
C ILE A 107 -2.95 9.29 11.31
N ASP A 108 -3.79 10.12 10.68
CA ASP A 108 -5.20 9.84 10.52
C ASP A 108 -5.40 8.60 9.65
N LEU A 109 -6.32 7.74 10.06
CA LEU A 109 -6.64 6.55 9.30
C LEU A 109 -7.54 6.90 8.11
N LEU A 110 -7.26 6.26 6.99
CA LEU A 110 -8.07 6.23 5.79
C LEU A 110 -9.06 5.06 5.87
N TRP A 111 -10.32 5.27 5.45
CA TRP A 111 -11.29 4.19 5.25
C TRP A 111 -11.59 4.00 3.76
N PRO A 112 -11.28 2.83 3.16
CA PRO A 112 -11.63 2.55 1.78
C PRO A 112 -13.10 2.15 1.64
N THR A 113 -13.72 2.55 0.52
CA THR A 113 -15.01 2.02 0.09
C THR A 113 -14.82 0.93 -0.96
N SER A 114 -15.89 0.23 -1.32
CA SER A 114 -15.88 -0.73 -2.44
C SER A 114 -16.16 -0.01 -3.77
N SER A 115 -16.03 -0.72 -4.89
CA SER A 115 -16.44 -0.22 -6.22
C SER A 115 -17.96 -0.23 -6.40
N GLY A 116 -18.68 0.42 -5.49
CA GLY A 116 -20.13 0.48 -5.43
C GLY A 116 -20.74 1.68 -6.16
N THR A 117 -21.99 1.98 -5.85
CA THR A 117 -22.69 3.22 -6.22
C THR A 117 -22.41 4.31 -5.19
N ALA A 118 -22.73 5.59 -5.50
CA ALA A 118 -22.64 6.67 -4.53
C ALA A 118 -23.47 6.42 -3.27
N VAL A 119 -24.64 5.82 -3.41
CA VAL A 119 -25.50 5.44 -2.27
C VAL A 119 -24.83 4.40 -1.38
N GLU A 120 -24.22 3.36 -1.98
CA GLU A 120 -23.48 2.35 -1.24
C GLU A 120 -22.26 2.94 -0.52
N ASP A 121 -21.53 3.84 -1.16
CA ASP A 121 -20.41 4.55 -0.53
C ASP A 121 -20.88 5.38 0.66
N LEU A 122 -21.92 6.20 0.48
CA LEU A 122 -22.47 7.04 1.55
C LEU A 122 -23.00 6.21 2.73
N ASN A 123 -23.54 5.03 2.48
CA ASN A 123 -23.95 4.09 3.53
C ASN A 123 -22.76 3.52 4.33
N VAL A 124 -21.59 3.43 3.70
CA VAL A 124 -20.32 3.07 4.38
C VAL A 124 -19.73 4.26 5.11
N ILE A 125 -19.67 5.42 4.46
CA ILE A 125 -18.98 6.63 4.94
C ILE A 125 -19.68 7.25 6.15
N LYS A 126 -20.98 7.51 6.08
CA LYS A 126 -21.72 8.24 7.13
C LYS A 126 -21.54 7.65 8.54
N PRO A 127 -21.69 6.32 8.77
CA PRO A 127 -21.44 5.76 10.09
C PRO A 127 -19.98 5.90 10.57
N ARG A 128 -19.01 5.93 9.63
CA ARG A 128 -17.57 6.05 9.96
C ARG A 128 -17.18 7.46 10.35
N ILE A 129 -17.82 8.47 9.78
CA ILE A 129 -17.65 9.86 10.23
C ILE A 129 -18.01 9.96 11.72
N ASN A 130 -19.10 9.34 12.16
CA ASN A 130 -19.50 9.30 13.57
C ASN A 130 -18.50 8.58 14.46
N ASN A 131 -17.67 7.69 13.89
CA ASN A 131 -16.60 6.98 14.57
C ASN A 131 -15.24 7.70 14.50
N GLY A 132 -15.20 8.94 13.99
CA GLY A 132 -14.01 9.78 13.94
C GLY A 132 -13.16 9.63 12.67
N PHE A 133 -13.60 8.92 11.65
CA PHE A 133 -12.90 8.89 10.36
C PHE A 133 -13.23 10.14 9.54
N HIS A 134 -12.19 10.78 8.99
CA HIS A 134 -12.33 12.00 8.19
C HIS A 134 -11.73 11.90 6.79
N THR A 135 -11.13 10.76 6.45
CA THR A 135 -10.56 10.51 5.12
C THR A 135 -11.09 9.19 4.58
N PHE A 136 -11.63 9.25 3.36
CA PHE A 136 -12.21 8.10 2.68
C PHE A 136 -11.62 7.94 1.30
N MET A 137 -11.42 6.69 0.86
CA MET A 137 -10.91 6.39 -0.46
C MET A 137 -11.98 5.66 -1.28
N LEU A 138 -12.41 6.27 -2.39
CA LEU A 138 -13.33 5.65 -3.34
C LEU A 138 -12.55 4.77 -4.32
N LYS A 139 -12.90 3.49 -4.39
CA LYS A 139 -12.35 2.59 -5.41
C LYS A 139 -13.01 2.86 -6.75
N MET A 140 -12.20 3.18 -7.77
CA MET A 140 -12.58 3.55 -9.12
C MET A 140 -12.05 2.53 -10.15
N GLY A 141 -12.23 2.79 -11.43
CA GLY A 141 -11.63 2.02 -12.53
C GLY A 141 -12.31 0.70 -12.87
N SER A 142 -13.45 0.38 -12.23
CA SER A 142 -14.29 -0.78 -12.59
C SER A 142 -15.46 -0.45 -13.51
N ARG A 143 -15.61 0.84 -13.86
CA ARG A 143 -16.64 1.42 -14.70
C ARG A 143 -16.02 2.41 -15.68
N SER A 144 -16.85 3.04 -16.53
CA SER A 144 -16.40 4.18 -17.33
C SER A 144 -15.94 5.35 -16.45
N VAL A 145 -15.07 6.18 -16.97
CA VAL A 145 -14.58 7.38 -16.27
C VAL A 145 -15.74 8.35 -15.98
N GLU A 146 -16.68 8.46 -16.89
CA GLU A 146 -17.87 9.29 -16.75
C GLU A 146 -18.74 8.84 -15.56
N ASP A 147 -18.96 7.53 -15.42
CA ASP A 147 -19.71 6.97 -14.30
C ASP A 147 -18.98 7.18 -12.98
N ASP A 148 -17.66 7.00 -12.97
CA ASP A 148 -16.81 7.24 -11.79
C ASP A 148 -16.83 8.74 -11.40
N LEU A 149 -16.82 9.67 -12.36
CA LEU A 149 -16.95 11.11 -12.12
C LEU A 149 -18.31 11.48 -11.52
N VAL A 150 -19.40 10.95 -12.08
CA VAL A 150 -20.75 11.19 -11.56
C VAL A 150 -20.85 10.70 -10.11
N ARG A 151 -20.42 9.46 -9.86
CA ARG A 151 -20.41 8.85 -8.54
C ARG A 151 -19.60 9.68 -7.53
N MET A 152 -18.41 10.10 -7.91
CA MET A 152 -17.55 10.91 -7.04
C MET A 152 -18.20 12.23 -6.69
N ARG A 153 -18.76 12.96 -7.67
CA ARG A 153 -19.44 14.24 -7.45
C ARG A 153 -20.62 14.09 -6.47
N GLU A 154 -21.45 13.07 -6.64
CA GLU A 154 -22.56 12.78 -5.74
C GLU A 154 -22.10 12.55 -4.30
N VAL A 155 -21.02 11.78 -4.13
CA VAL A 155 -20.44 11.51 -2.81
C VAL A 155 -19.90 12.80 -2.19
N VAL A 156 -19.02 13.53 -2.91
CA VAL A 156 -18.36 14.74 -2.39
C VAL A 156 -19.38 15.83 -2.04
N GLN A 157 -20.39 16.05 -2.88
CA GLN A 157 -21.43 17.07 -2.63
C GLN A 157 -22.32 16.74 -1.42
N THR A 158 -22.39 15.47 -1.03
CA THR A 158 -23.21 15.02 0.11
C THR A 158 -22.45 15.06 1.43
N LEU A 159 -21.12 15.05 1.39
CA LEU A 159 -20.28 14.96 2.58
C LEU A 159 -20.03 16.35 3.21
N PRO A 160 -19.81 16.40 4.54
CA PRO A 160 -19.38 17.62 5.22
C PRO A 160 -18.01 18.09 4.69
N SER A 161 -17.78 19.39 4.71
CA SER A 161 -16.55 20.02 4.19
C SER A 161 -15.25 19.62 4.91
N ASN A 162 -15.34 19.08 6.11
CA ASN A 162 -14.19 18.56 6.88
C ASN A 162 -13.85 17.10 6.54
N VAL A 163 -14.60 16.46 5.63
CA VAL A 163 -14.33 15.12 5.15
C VAL A 163 -13.56 15.18 3.85
N ARG A 164 -12.44 14.46 3.81
CA ARG A 164 -11.54 14.37 2.66
C ARG A 164 -11.84 13.11 1.85
N VAL A 165 -11.80 13.25 0.53
CA VAL A 165 -12.02 12.14 -0.39
C VAL A 165 -10.77 11.96 -1.25
N MET A 166 -10.31 10.71 -1.36
CA MET A 166 -9.30 10.24 -2.28
C MET A 166 -9.94 9.29 -3.29
N VAL A 167 -9.30 9.11 -4.43
CA VAL A 167 -9.71 8.11 -5.43
C VAL A 167 -8.55 7.17 -5.73
N ASP A 168 -8.88 5.91 -5.99
CA ASP A 168 -7.90 4.88 -6.34
C ASP A 168 -8.47 3.98 -7.43
N ALA A 169 -7.94 4.10 -8.63
CA ALA A 169 -8.35 3.31 -9.79
C ALA A 169 -7.71 1.91 -9.81
N ASN A 170 -6.75 1.61 -8.96
CA ASN A 170 -6.08 0.30 -8.89
C ASN A 170 -5.64 -0.24 -10.26
N GLN A 171 -4.97 0.60 -11.06
CA GLN A 171 -4.53 0.26 -12.42
C GLN A 171 -5.69 0.05 -13.44
N GLY A 172 -6.92 0.40 -13.06
CA GLY A 172 -8.10 0.23 -13.92
C GLY A 172 -8.24 1.26 -15.03
N TRP A 173 -7.45 2.34 -15.01
CA TRP A 173 -7.47 3.41 -16.02
C TRP A 173 -6.22 3.39 -16.88
N SER A 174 -6.40 3.66 -18.18
CA SER A 174 -5.32 4.11 -19.06
C SER A 174 -4.89 5.54 -18.70
N LEU A 175 -3.78 6.01 -19.29
CA LEU A 175 -3.35 7.39 -19.13
C LEU A 175 -4.42 8.39 -19.64
N GLU A 176 -5.06 8.10 -20.78
CA GLU A 176 -6.10 8.94 -21.36
C GLU A 176 -7.32 9.04 -20.43
N GLU A 177 -7.78 7.91 -19.89
CA GLU A 177 -8.87 7.86 -18.92
C GLU A 177 -8.54 8.60 -17.64
N ALA A 178 -7.32 8.46 -17.11
CA ALA A 178 -6.87 9.21 -15.96
C ALA A 178 -6.87 10.74 -16.22
N LEU A 179 -6.37 11.18 -17.38
CA LEU A 179 -6.40 12.60 -17.76
C LEU A 179 -7.85 13.10 -17.90
N THR A 180 -8.72 12.32 -18.53
CA THR A 180 -10.16 12.64 -18.65
C THR A 180 -10.81 12.79 -17.28
N PHE A 181 -10.46 11.90 -16.32
CA PHE A 181 -10.96 11.99 -14.96
C PHE A 181 -10.47 13.28 -14.27
N PHE A 182 -9.18 13.60 -14.37
CA PHE A 182 -8.61 14.82 -13.78
C PHE A 182 -9.21 16.09 -14.36
N ASP A 183 -9.41 16.16 -15.67
CA ASP A 183 -10.08 17.30 -16.32
C ASP A 183 -11.54 17.40 -15.86
N GLY A 184 -12.20 16.28 -15.67
CA GLY A 184 -13.58 16.20 -15.22
C GLY A 184 -13.79 16.54 -13.74
N ILE A 185 -12.77 16.44 -12.88
CA ILE A 185 -12.88 16.79 -11.46
C ILE A 185 -13.18 18.29 -11.28
N GLY A 186 -12.56 19.16 -12.07
CA GLY A 186 -12.65 20.61 -11.89
C GLY A 186 -12.16 21.04 -10.51
N ASP A 187 -12.93 21.90 -9.85
CA ASP A 187 -12.60 22.46 -8.52
C ASP A 187 -13.07 21.60 -7.34
N LEU A 188 -13.38 20.33 -7.55
CA LEU A 188 -13.79 19.44 -6.44
C LEU A 188 -12.63 19.20 -5.48
N PRO A 189 -12.88 19.27 -4.15
CA PRO A 189 -11.84 19.11 -3.12
C PRO A 189 -11.44 17.64 -2.96
N LEU A 190 -10.52 17.17 -3.80
CA LEU A 190 -9.81 15.90 -3.60
C LEU A 190 -8.49 16.13 -2.84
N VAL A 191 -8.02 15.08 -2.18
CA VAL A 191 -6.75 15.07 -1.42
C VAL A 191 -5.75 14.19 -2.13
#